data_4fa3e08a98ff1a67d18fc7d2d93d4103
#
_entry.id   4fa3e08a98ff1a67d18fc7d2d93d4103
#
_cell.length_a   1.000
_cell.length_b   1.000
_cell.length_c   1.000
_cell.angle_alpha   90.00
_cell.angle_beta   90.00
_cell.angle_gamma   90.00
#
_symmetry.space_group_name_H-M   'P 1'
#
loop_
_entity.id
_entity.type
_entity.pdbx_description
1 polymer ?
#
loop_
_entity_poly.entity_id
_entity_poly.type
_entity_poly.pdbx_seq_one_letter_code
_entity_poly.pdbx_strand_id
1 'polypeptide(L)'
;MQVCGNIGDLAEGEDIRSARFLGDIGYFVTFRNTDPLFSVDLSNPSDPKILGELKITGFSSYLHFYGENKLLGVGNEVDSETGAYTGIKLAMFDVSDPSNVKQLHKFVIKDTYDCPLFYNYKAAMIDTEKNVFGFMCDSSYMVFCYDEEKGFENVFTENLGDSYYGYSYNGLQEVRGCFIGDNFYLVGGGQIRIYDMANDYKEVGRLELDSGSSQKSVNGKLLSLKSAGDRI
;
A
#
# COMPACT_ATOMS: atom_id res chain seq x y z
N MET A 1 -0.23 -16.25 -26.98
CA MET A 1 -0.54 -16.57 -25.58
C MET A 1 -1.50 -17.76 -25.62
N GLN A 2 -1.22 -18.85 -24.91
CA GLN A 2 -2.05 -20.05 -24.88
C GLN A 2 -2.48 -20.28 -23.42
N VAL A 3 -3.77 -20.49 -23.18
CA VAL A 3 -4.28 -20.90 -21.85
C VAL A 3 -3.89 -22.36 -21.66
N CYS A 4 -3.17 -22.68 -20.60
CA CYS A 4 -2.70 -24.04 -20.30
C CYS A 4 -3.42 -24.67 -19.10
N GLY A 5 -4.06 -23.88 -18.25
CA GLY A 5 -4.84 -24.35 -17.12
C GLY A 5 -5.91 -23.37 -16.73
N ASN A 6 -6.86 -23.82 -15.92
CA ASN A 6 -7.95 -23.02 -15.36
C ASN A 6 -8.29 -23.55 -13.96
N ILE A 7 -8.58 -22.66 -13.04
CA ILE A 7 -9.27 -22.97 -11.77
C ILE A 7 -10.65 -22.35 -11.88
N GLY A 8 -11.69 -23.19 -11.86
CA GLY A 8 -13.07 -22.79 -11.63
C GLY A 8 -13.39 -22.78 -10.14
N ASP A 9 -14.51 -22.17 -9.78
CA ASP A 9 -15.16 -22.29 -8.46
C ASP A 9 -14.32 -21.79 -7.26
N LEU A 10 -13.37 -20.86 -7.49
CA LEU A 10 -12.68 -20.18 -6.39
C LEU A 10 -13.68 -19.51 -5.44
N ALA A 11 -14.66 -18.79 -6.00
CA ALA A 11 -15.80 -18.24 -5.27
C ALA A 11 -16.90 -17.87 -6.28
N GLU A 12 -17.96 -18.65 -6.35
CA GLU A 12 -19.02 -18.45 -7.35
C GLU A 12 -19.71 -17.09 -7.17
N GLY A 13 -19.65 -16.28 -8.24
CA GLY A 13 -20.26 -14.95 -8.29
C GLY A 13 -19.48 -13.85 -7.54
N GLU A 14 -18.21 -14.09 -7.22
CA GLU A 14 -17.31 -13.09 -6.64
C GLU A 14 -16.30 -12.56 -7.67
N ASP A 15 -15.87 -11.31 -7.48
CA ASP A 15 -14.84 -10.69 -8.30
C ASP A 15 -13.48 -10.81 -7.62
N ILE A 16 -12.41 -11.08 -8.39
CA ILE A 16 -11.03 -11.01 -7.89
C ILE A 16 -10.67 -9.55 -7.64
N ARG A 17 -10.33 -9.22 -6.39
CA ARG A 17 -9.93 -7.88 -5.94
C ARG A 17 -8.44 -7.65 -6.01
N SER A 18 -7.66 -8.65 -5.63
CA SER A 18 -6.21 -8.59 -5.73
C SER A 18 -5.60 -9.98 -5.89
N ALA A 19 -4.39 -9.99 -6.46
CA ALA A 19 -3.58 -11.20 -6.56
C ALA A 19 -2.11 -10.88 -6.32
N ARG A 20 -1.40 -11.82 -5.68
CA ARG A 20 0.05 -11.74 -5.47
C ARG A 20 0.69 -13.10 -5.64
N PHE A 21 1.85 -13.15 -6.29
CA PHE A 21 2.54 -14.40 -6.61
C PHE A 21 3.93 -14.41 -5.98
N LEU A 22 4.33 -15.56 -5.45
CA LEU A 22 5.68 -15.85 -4.94
C LEU A 22 6.07 -17.27 -5.35
N GLY A 23 7.05 -17.39 -6.25
CA GLY A 23 7.41 -18.69 -6.83
C GLY A 23 6.19 -19.32 -7.50
N ASP A 24 5.87 -20.54 -7.09
CA ASP A 24 4.76 -21.32 -7.61
C ASP A 24 3.45 -21.14 -6.82
N ILE A 25 3.40 -20.23 -5.87
CA ILE A 25 2.21 -19.97 -5.06
C ILE A 25 1.57 -18.63 -5.48
N GLY A 26 0.26 -18.66 -5.73
CA GLY A 26 -0.58 -17.48 -5.93
C GLY A 26 -1.51 -17.25 -4.75
N TYR A 27 -1.62 -16.00 -4.28
CA TYR A 27 -2.59 -15.56 -3.29
C TYR A 27 -3.62 -14.68 -3.97
N PHE A 28 -4.92 -15.01 -3.81
CA PHE A 28 -6.02 -14.32 -4.46
C PHE A 28 -7.04 -13.89 -3.41
N VAL A 29 -7.46 -12.64 -3.48
CA VAL A 29 -8.58 -12.13 -2.69
C VAL A 29 -9.76 -11.95 -3.63
N THR A 30 -10.88 -12.55 -3.29
CA THR A 30 -12.18 -12.36 -3.98
C THR A 30 -13.10 -11.58 -3.06
N PHE A 31 -14.18 -11.00 -3.55
CA PHE A 31 -15.17 -10.29 -2.74
C PHE A 31 -16.56 -10.27 -3.35
N ARG A 32 -17.52 -10.61 -2.50
CA ARG A 32 -18.93 -10.26 -2.70
C ARG A 32 -19.58 -9.78 -1.39
N ASN A 33 -19.51 -10.57 -0.31
CA ASN A 33 -20.02 -10.22 1.03
C ASN A 33 -19.06 -10.62 2.15
N THR A 34 -18.27 -11.64 1.94
CA THR A 34 -17.21 -12.14 2.85
C THR A 34 -16.00 -12.46 1.99
N ASP A 35 -14.81 -12.15 2.47
CA ASP A 35 -13.60 -12.28 1.66
C ASP A 35 -12.82 -13.54 2.01
N PRO A 36 -12.78 -14.51 1.15
CA PRO A 36 -11.73 -15.50 1.23
C PRO A 36 -10.43 -14.96 0.61
N LEU A 37 -9.34 -15.17 1.35
CA LEU A 37 -7.99 -15.18 0.82
C LEU A 37 -7.68 -16.64 0.44
N PHE A 38 -7.54 -16.90 -0.85
CA PHE A 38 -7.13 -18.20 -1.37
C PHE A 38 -5.63 -18.27 -1.59
N SER A 39 -5.04 -19.41 -1.27
CA SER A 39 -3.71 -19.81 -1.72
C SER A 39 -3.84 -20.89 -2.76
N VAL A 40 -3.06 -20.79 -3.83
CA VAL A 40 -3.14 -21.66 -5.01
C VAL A 40 -1.76 -22.14 -5.39
N ASP A 41 -1.60 -23.44 -5.57
CA ASP A 41 -0.42 -24.06 -6.17
C ASP A 41 -0.48 -23.94 -7.69
N LEU A 42 0.51 -23.28 -8.27
CA LEU A 42 0.70 -23.05 -9.70
C LEU A 42 1.92 -23.83 -10.24
N SER A 43 2.53 -24.72 -9.45
CA SER A 43 3.70 -25.51 -9.86
C SER A 43 3.44 -26.35 -11.08
N ASN A 44 2.20 -26.84 -11.26
CA ASN A 44 1.73 -27.42 -12.50
C ASN A 44 0.75 -26.47 -13.21
N PRO A 45 1.18 -25.70 -14.20
CA PRO A 45 0.31 -24.73 -14.89
C PRO A 45 -0.91 -25.33 -15.58
N SER A 46 -0.87 -26.64 -15.87
CA SER A 46 -2.01 -27.34 -16.51
C SER A 46 -3.03 -27.90 -15.51
N ASP A 47 -2.67 -27.92 -14.22
CA ASP A 47 -3.50 -28.46 -13.13
C ASP A 47 -3.28 -27.64 -11.84
N PRO A 48 -3.62 -26.33 -11.84
CA PRO A 48 -3.49 -25.50 -10.65
C PRO A 48 -4.46 -25.96 -9.54
N LYS A 49 -4.05 -25.87 -8.25
CA LYS A 49 -4.80 -26.39 -7.13
C LYS A 49 -4.97 -25.39 -6.00
N ILE A 50 -6.17 -25.28 -5.45
CA ILE A 50 -6.41 -24.54 -4.21
C ILE A 50 -5.75 -25.31 -3.06
N LEU A 51 -4.85 -24.63 -2.32
CA LEU A 51 -4.19 -25.18 -1.14
C LEU A 51 -4.95 -24.84 0.14
N GLY A 52 -5.48 -23.62 0.22
CA GLY A 52 -6.19 -23.15 1.40
C GLY A 52 -7.11 -21.98 1.12
N GLU A 53 -8.00 -21.74 2.07
CA GLU A 53 -8.97 -20.64 2.08
C GLU A 53 -9.00 -20.06 3.49
N LEU A 54 -8.84 -18.75 3.62
CA LEU A 54 -8.98 -18.00 4.88
C LEU A 54 -10.12 -16.98 4.74
N LYS A 55 -11.21 -17.17 5.49
CA LYS A 55 -12.34 -16.22 5.54
C LYS A 55 -12.06 -15.11 6.55
N ILE A 56 -12.17 -13.88 6.11
CA ILE A 56 -11.92 -12.68 6.92
C ILE A 56 -13.01 -11.64 6.67
N THR A 57 -13.17 -10.66 7.58
CA THR A 57 -14.06 -9.52 7.37
C THR A 57 -13.37 -8.46 6.52
N GLY A 58 -14.09 -7.82 5.63
CA GLY A 58 -13.59 -6.83 4.67
C GLY A 58 -12.60 -7.44 3.68
N PHE A 59 -12.03 -6.72 2.76
CA PHE A 59 -11.18 -7.24 1.69
C PHE A 59 -9.88 -6.48 1.52
N SER A 60 -8.91 -7.13 0.86
CA SER A 60 -7.65 -6.51 0.48
C SER A 60 -7.64 -6.23 -1.02
N SER A 61 -7.66 -4.95 -1.39
CA SER A 61 -7.51 -4.49 -2.78
C SER A 61 -6.06 -4.49 -3.23
N TYR A 62 -5.13 -4.53 -2.29
CA TYR A 62 -3.70 -4.58 -2.51
C TYR A 62 -3.04 -5.62 -1.60
N LEU A 63 -2.11 -6.40 -2.17
CA LEU A 63 -1.30 -7.38 -1.45
C LEU A 63 0.18 -7.14 -1.71
N HIS A 64 1.01 -7.27 -0.67
CA HIS A 64 2.46 -7.16 -0.77
C HIS A 64 3.17 -8.11 0.19
N PHE A 65 4.19 -8.84 -0.27
CA PHE A 65 5.00 -9.64 0.64
C PHE A 65 5.81 -8.74 1.58
N TYR A 66 5.77 -9.06 2.87
CA TYR A 66 6.43 -8.30 3.92
C TYR A 66 7.41 -9.20 4.66
N GLY A 67 8.64 -9.29 4.15
CA GLY A 67 9.62 -10.31 4.54
C GLY A 67 9.31 -11.68 3.91
N GLU A 68 9.87 -12.74 4.49
CA GLU A 68 9.85 -14.07 3.87
C GLU A 68 8.48 -14.76 3.95
N ASN A 69 7.80 -14.65 5.10
CA ASN A 69 6.61 -15.46 5.41
C ASN A 69 5.37 -14.61 5.75
N LYS A 70 5.38 -13.32 5.41
CA LYS A 70 4.27 -12.42 5.68
C LYS A 70 3.72 -11.82 4.41
N LEU A 71 2.41 -11.63 4.40
CA LEU A 71 1.68 -10.94 3.35
C LEU A 71 0.89 -9.80 3.97
N LEU A 72 1.22 -8.57 3.58
CA LEU A 72 0.47 -7.36 3.93
C LEU A 72 -0.70 -7.22 2.97
N GLY A 73 -1.90 -7.08 3.52
CA GLY A 73 -3.11 -6.69 2.79
C GLY A 73 -3.56 -5.28 3.17
N VAL A 74 -3.89 -4.48 2.18
CA VAL A 74 -4.51 -3.15 2.36
C VAL A 74 -5.82 -3.11 1.56
N GLY A 75 -6.91 -2.73 2.21
CA GLY A 75 -8.23 -2.73 1.57
C GLY A 75 -9.29 -2.06 2.43
N ASN A 76 -10.52 -2.53 2.32
CA ASN A 76 -11.64 -1.95 3.07
C ASN A 76 -12.07 -2.88 4.20
N GLU A 77 -12.38 -2.30 5.36
CA GLU A 77 -13.14 -2.97 6.40
C GLU A 77 -14.63 -2.83 6.12
N VAL A 78 -15.34 -3.92 6.32
CA VAL A 78 -16.78 -4.02 6.07
C VAL A 78 -17.45 -4.48 7.34
N ASP A 79 -18.51 -3.79 7.73
CA ASP A 79 -19.39 -4.22 8.80
C ASP A 79 -20.15 -5.49 8.35
N SER A 80 -20.02 -6.57 9.10
CA SER A 80 -20.55 -7.89 8.74
C SER A 80 -22.08 -7.99 8.76
N GLU A 81 -22.75 -7.08 9.46
CA GLU A 81 -24.22 -7.08 9.57
C GLU A 81 -24.86 -6.23 8.49
N THR A 82 -24.28 -5.05 8.22
CA THR A 82 -24.85 -4.06 7.31
C THR A 82 -24.24 -4.07 5.92
N GLY A 83 -23.02 -4.64 5.77
CA GLY A 83 -22.24 -4.59 4.54
C GLY A 83 -21.62 -3.20 4.26
N ALA A 84 -21.73 -2.26 5.21
CA ALA A 84 -21.20 -0.91 5.05
C ALA A 84 -19.68 -0.87 5.21
N TYR A 85 -19.01 -0.05 4.41
CA TYR A 85 -17.60 0.25 4.59
C TYR A 85 -17.38 1.11 5.84
N THR A 86 -16.44 0.73 6.69
CA THR A 86 -16.18 1.39 7.98
C THR A 86 -14.79 2.01 8.07
N GLY A 87 -13.97 1.79 7.05
CA GLY A 87 -12.64 2.37 6.96
C GLY A 87 -11.68 1.57 6.08
N ILE A 88 -10.42 1.99 6.08
CA ILE A 88 -9.33 1.27 5.41
C ILE A 88 -8.73 0.26 6.38
N LYS A 89 -8.63 -0.99 5.94
CA LYS A 89 -8.09 -2.11 6.70
C LYS A 89 -6.64 -2.40 6.30
N LEU A 90 -5.80 -2.57 7.29
CA LEU A 90 -4.51 -3.22 7.20
C LEU A 90 -4.63 -4.62 7.80
N ALA A 91 -4.14 -5.63 7.13
CA ALA A 91 -4.07 -6.99 7.62
C ALA A 91 -2.70 -7.60 7.35
N MET A 92 -2.11 -8.26 8.34
CA MET A 92 -0.90 -9.05 8.17
C MET A 92 -1.26 -10.52 8.25
N PHE A 93 -0.82 -11.27 7.24
CA PHE A 93 -1.04 -12.71 7.15
C PHE A 93 0.28 -13.46 7.30
N ASP A 94 0.25 -14.57 8.05
CA ASP A 94 1.27 -15.60 8.02
C ASP A 94 1.01 -16.50 6.81
N VAL A 95 1.97 -16.56 5.91
CA VAL A 95 1.95 -17.36 4.69
C VAL A 95 3.07 -18.40 4.65
N SER A 96 3.64 -18.72 5.81
CA SER A 96 4.69 -19.77 5.96
C SER A 96 4.21 -21.16 5.55
N ASP A 97 2.93 -21.44 5.77
CA ASP A 97 2.23 -22.62 5.28
C ASP A 97 1.07 -22.18 4.37
N PRO A 98 1.22 -22.27 3.04
CA PRO A 98 0.16 -21.89 2.12
C PRO A 98 -1.15 -22.67 2.28
N SER A 99 -1.10 -23.86 2.87
CA SER A 99 -2.31 -24.66 3.14
C SER A 99 -3.06 -24.21 4.40
N ASN A 100 -2.43 -23.36 5.24
CA ASN A 100 -2.97 -22.91 6.52
C ASN A 100 -2.61 -21.44 6.80
N VAL A 101 -2.94 -20.56 5.86
CA VAL A 101 -2.77 -19.11 6.00
C VAL A 101 -3.56 -18.58 7.20
N LYS A 102 -2.94 -17.69 7.98
CA LYS A 102 -3.55 -17.10 9.18
C LYS A 102 -3.45 -15.59 9.17
N GLN A 103 -4.48 -14.90 9.61
CA GLN A 103 -4.39 -13.48 9.91
C GLN A 103 -3.72 -13.31 11.27
N LEU A 104 -2.54 -12.64 11.29
CA LEU A 104 -1.82 -12.33 12.52
C LEU A 104 -2.41 -11.11 13.22
N HIS A 105 -2.51 -10.00 12.48
CA HIS A 105 -3.01 -8.74 13.01
C HIS A 105 -3.90 -8.02 12.01
N LYS A 106 -4.78 -7.18 12.54
CA LYS A 106 -5.65 -6.26 11.80
C LYS A 106 -5.60 -4.88 12.45
N PHE A 107 -5.57 -3.84 11.62
CA PHE A 107 -5.71 -2.45 12.01
C PHE A 107 -6.70 -1.75 11.08
N VAL A 108 -7.57 -0.89 11.61
CA VAL A 108 -8.56 -0.16 10.82
C VAL A 108 -8.37 1.34 11.00
N ILE A 109 -8.11 2.02 9.88
CA ILE A 109 -8.15 3.48 9.79
C ILE A 109 -9.62 3.85 9.60
N LYS A 110 -10.27 4.22 10.69
CA LYS A 110 -11.72 4.49 10.71
C LYS A 110 -12.08 5.75 9.93
N ASP A 111 -13.30 5.78 9.39
CA ASP A 111 -13.89 6.93 8.71
C ASP A 111 -13.01 7.45 7.55
N THR A 112 -12.30 6.55 6.87
CA THR A 112 -11.38 6.82 5.77
C THR A 112 -11.71 5.85 4.62
N TYR A 113 -11.93 6.37 3.41
CA TYR A 113 -12.56 5.58 2.35
C TYR A 113 -11.81 5.60 1.03
N ASP A 114 -11.02 6.64 0.73
CA ASP A 114 -10.25 6.73 -0.50
C ASP A 114 -8.78 6.41 -0.27
N CYS A 115 -8.26 5.50 -1.10
CA CYS A 115 -6.86 5.11 -1.07
C CYS A 115 -6.38 4.85 -2.50
N PRO A 116 -5.50 5.70 -3.04
CA PRO A 116 -4.93 5.52 -4.38
C PRO A 116 -4.26 4.17 -4.61
N LEU A 117 -3.84 3.50 -3.52
CA LEU A 117 -3.25 2.18 -3.57
C LEU A 117 -4.19 1.11 -4.14
N PHE A 118 -5.52 1.32 -4.04
CA PHE A 118 -6.51 0.36 -4.54
C PHE A 118 -6.54 0.25 -6.07
N TYR A 119 -6.06 1.28 -6.78
CA TYR A 119 -6.03 1.28 -8.25
C TYR A 119 -4.63 1.53 -8.84
N ASN A 120 -3.66 1.91 -8.00
CA ASN A 120 -2.30 2.20 -8.43
C ASN A 120 -1.29 1.63 -7.43
N TYR A 121 -0.77 0.44 -7.71
CA TYR A 121 0.21 -0.23 -6.86
C TYR A 121 1.49 0.60 -6.61
N LYS A 122 1.81 1.56 -7.49
CA LYS A 122 2.95 2.48 -7.33
C LYS A 122 2.71 3.56 -6.27
N ALA A 123 1.49 3.66 -5.72
CA ALA A 123 1.19 4.54 -4.60
C ALA A 123 1.73 4.01 -3.27
N ALA A 124 2.07 2.71 -3.18
CA ALA A 124 2.71 2.13 -2.02
C ALA A 124 4.18 2.56 -1.93
N MET A 125 4.59 2.97 -0.76
CA MET A 125 5.97 3.03 -0.32
C MET A 125 6.16 1.89 0.68
N ILE A 126 7.04 0.94 0.39
CA ILE A 126 7.30 -0.20 1.27
C ILE A 126 8.81 -0.43 1.35
N ASP A 127 9.33 -0.45 2.57
CA ASP A 127 10.70 -0.80 2.89
C ASP A 127 10.70 -1.77 4.08
N THR A 128 10.88 -3.04 3.78
CA THR A 128 10.86 -4.11 4.79
C THR A 128 12.12 -4.15 5.64
N GLU A 129 13.25 -3.59 5.17
CA GLU A 129 14.48 -3.48 5.95
C GLU A 129 14.36 -2.41 7.03
N LYS A 130 13.71 -1.29 6.69
CA LYS A 130 13.38 -0.22 7.65
C LYS A 130 12.11 -0.52 8.46
N ASN A 131 11.41 -1.61 8.12
CA ASN A 131 10.13 -1.99 8.70
C ASN A 131 9.07 -0.88 8.62
N VAL A 132 8.95 -0.24 7.46
CA VAL A 132 7.97 0.82 7.23
C VAL A 132 7.24 0.65 5.90
N PHE A 133 5.99 1.07 5.89
CA PHE A 133 5.21 1.21 4.66
C PHE A 133 4.26 2.41 4.79
N GLY A 134 3.95 3.05 3.68
CA GLY A 134 3.11 4.24 3.69
C GLY A 134 2.37 4.45 2.37
N PHE A 135 1.28 5.17 2.47
CA PHE A 135 0.40 5.50 1.35
C PHE A 135 -0.55 6.64 1.71
N MET A 136 -1.24 7.17 0.70
CA MET A 136 -2.30 8.15 0.89
C MET A 136 -3.59 7.49 1.37
N CYS A 137 -4.24 8.14 2.35
CA CYS A 137 -5.59 7.84 2.81
C CYS A 137 -6.39 9.14 2.87
N ASP A 138 -7.45 9.26 2.08
CA ASP A 138 -8.18 10.51 1.89
C ASP A 138 -7.20 11.67 1.62
N SER A 139 -7.14 12.68 2.49
CA SER A 139 -6.23 13.82 2.39
C SER A 139 -4.94 13.70 3.18
N SER A 140 -4.65 12.53 3.77
CA SER A 140 -3.49 12.33 4.62
C SER A 140 -2.53 11.29 4.03
N TYR A 141 -1.23 11.57 4.10
CA TYR A 141 -0.22 10.55 3.90
C TYR A 141 0.13 9.91 5.24
N MET A 142 0.03 8.60 5.32
CA MET A 142 0.27 7.85 6.55
C MET A 142 1.42 6.86 6.36
N VAL A 143 2.27 6.73 7.37
CA VAL A 143 3.34 5.71 7.45
C VAL A 143 3.11 4.83 8.66
N PHE A 144 3.27 3.54 8.45
CA PHE A 144 3.08 2.51 9.46
C PHE A 144 4.36 1.68 9.61
N CYS A 145 4.57 1.12 10.79
CA CYS A 145 5.47 0.00 11.01
C CYS A 145 4.67 -1.22 11.50
N TYR A 146 5.33 -2.37 11.53
CA TYR A 146 4.72 -3.62 11.99
C TYR A 146 5.60 -4.30 13.05
N ASP A 147 4.99 -4.63 14.17
CA ASP A 147 5.59 -5.38 15.25
C ASP A 147 4.92 -6.76 15.37
N GLU A 148 5.70 -7.81 15.62
CA GLU A 148 5.20 -9.20 15.67
C GLU A 148 4.24 -9.46 16.84
N GLU A 149 4.38 -8.70 17.94
CA GLU A 149 3.56 -8.87 19.15
C GLU A 149 2.41 -7.85 19.20
N LYS A 150 2.67 -6.61 18.75
CA LYS A 150 1.72 -5.47 18.89
C LYS A 150 0.90 -5.21 17.64
N GLY A 151 1.35 -5.72 16.49
CA GLY A 151 0.73 -5.47 15.20
C GLY A 151 1.17 -4.16 14.55
N PHE A 152 0.22 -3.46 13.95
CA PHE A 152 0.48 -2.22 13.21
C PHE A 152 0.50 -1.00 14.13
N GLU A 153 1.48 -0.12 13.90
CA GLU A 153 1.58 1.19 14.54
C GLU A 153 1.67 2.28 13.46
N ASN A 154 0.86 3.33 13.59
CA ASN A 154 1.00 4.52 12.75
C ASN A 154 2.11 5.40 13.33
N VAL A 155 3.22 5.53 12.59
CA VAL A 155 4.42 6.27 13.04
C VAL A 155 4.50 7.68 12.46
N PHE A 156 3.71 7.99 11.43
CA PHE A 156 3.66 9.31 10.83
C PHE A 156 2.33 9.55 10.12
N THR A 157 1.80 10.75 10.25
CA THR A 157 0.64 11.23 9.51
C THR A 157 0.84 12.70 9.13
N GLU A 158 0.79 12.98 7.84
CA GLU A 158 0.78 14.34 7.30
C GLU A 158 -0.55 14.61 6.61
N ASN A 159 -1.32 15.55 7.17
CA ASN A 159 -2.55 16.01 6.55
C ASN A 159 -2.20 17.05 5.49
N LEU A 160 -2.55 16.76 4.24
CA LEU A 160 -2.27 17.62 3.11
C LEU A 160 -3.40 18.64 2.85
N GLY A 161 -4.49 18.55 3.61
CA GLY A 161 -5.62 19.48 3.61
C GLY A 161 -6.45 19.45 2.33
N ASP A 162 -7.53 20.24 2.32
CA ASP A 162 -8.47 20.32 1.21
C ASP A 162 -7.88 20.96 -0.06
N SER A 163 -6.72 21.58 0.04
CA SER A 163 -6.00 22.16 -1.11
C SER A 163 -5.63 21.13 -2.17
N TYR A 164 -5.53 19.86 -1.76
CA TYR A 164 -5.33 18.74 -2.69
C TYR A 164 -6.63 18.32 -3.39
N TYR A 165 -7.78 18.51 -2.78
CA TYR A 165 -9.09 18.26 -3.41
C TYR A 165 -9.42 19.27 -4.53
N GLY A 166 -8.86 20.48 -4.50
CA GLY A 166 -9.09 21.53 -5.51
C GLY A 166 -8.41 21.27 -6.85
N TYR A 167 -7.43 20.39 -6.90
CA TYR A 167 -6.74 20.00 -8.13
C TYR A 167 -7.09 18.58 -8.49
N SER A 168 -8.26 18.39 -9.09
CA SER A 168 -8.64 17.14 -9.75
C SER A 168 -8.44 15.87 -8.90
N TYR A 169 -9.40 14.99 -8.92
CA TYR A 169 -9.35 13.61 -8.43
C TYR A 169 -8.02 12.85 -8.74
N ASN A 170 -7.25 13.35 -9.69
CA ASN A 170 -5.94 12.84 -10.09
C ASN A 170 -4.76 13.33 -9.22
N GLY A 171 -4.90 14.44 -8.49
CA GLY A 171 -3.74 15.03 -7.77
C GLY A 171 -3.29 14.25 -6.55
N LEU A 172 -4.19 13.66 -5.79
CA LEU A 172 -3.86 12.82 -4.63
C LEU A 172 -3.22 11.48 -5.02
N GLN A 173 -3.57 10.96 -6.19
CA GLN A 173 -2.96 9.74 -6.72
C GLN A 173 -1.48 9.91 -7.07
N GLU A 174 -1.01 11.15 -7.19
CA GLU A 174 0.37 11.49 -7.55
C GLU A 174 1.29 11.69 -6.35
N VAL A 175 0.74 11.76 -5.12
CA VAL A 175 1.57 11.89 -3.91
C VAL A 175 2.32 10.59 -3.65
N ARG A 176 3.65 10.72 -3.43
CA ARG A 176 4.56 9.59 -3.20
C ARG A 176 5.46 9.87 -2.02
N GLY A 177 5.65 8.85 -1.18
CA GLY A 177 6.69 8.82 -0.18
C GLY A 177 7.92 8.07 -0.69
N CYS A 178 9.11 8.51 -0.31
CA CYS A 178 10.34 7.76 -0.51
C CYS A 178 11.36 8.09 0.58
N PHE A 179 12.40 7.25 0.72
CA PHE A 179 13.49 7.46 1.65
C PHE A 179 14.79 7.72 0.91
N ILE A 180 15.61 8.63 1.45
CA ILE A 180 17.02 8.81 1.05
C ILE A 180 17.81 8.95 2.36
N GLY A 181 18.59 7.93 2.70
CA GLY A 181 19.24 7.84 4.01
C GLY A 181 18.20 7.80 5.14
N ASP A 182 18.35 8.71 6.10
CA ASP A 182 17.46 8.82 7.26
C ASP A 182 16.33 9.84 7.06
N ASN A 183 16.21 10.40 5.86
CA ASN A 183 15.16 11.35 5.55
C ASN A 183 14.02 10.68 4.76
N PHE A 184 12.81 10.99 5.16
CA PHE A 184 11.58 10.69 4.44
C PHE A 184 11.18 11.89 3.59
N TYR A 185 10.89 11.64 2.32
CA TYR A 185 10.46 12.65 1.35
C TYR A 185 9.03 12.39 0.95
N LEU A 186 8.19 13.40 1.07
CA LEU A 186 6.83 13.38 0.57
C LEU A 186 6.76 14.29 -0.66
N VAL A 187 6.53 13.68 -1.83
CA VAL A 187 6.56 14.35 -3.14
C VAL A 187 5.16 14.37 -3.73
N GLY A 188 4.67 15.54 -4.04
CA GLY A 188 3.36 15.70 -4.67
C GLY A 188 2.81 17.11 -4.52
N GLY A 189 1.72 17.43 -5.25
CA GLY A 189 1.06 18.73 -5.16
C GLY A 189 1.95 19.94 -5.43
N GLY A 190 2.96 19.79 -6.30
CA GLY A 190 3.88 20.88 -6.62
C GLY A 190 4.91 21.18 -5.52
N GLN A 191 5.09 20.28 -4.55
CA GLN A 191 6.07 20.47 -3.49
C GLN A 191 6.75 19.16 -3.09
N ILE A 192 7.93 19.30 -2.47
CA ILE A 192 8.65 18.24 -1.79
C ILE A 192 8.79 18.65 -0.32
N ARG A 193 8.31 17.82 0.59
CA ARG A 193 8.51 17.98 2.03
C ARG A 193 9.49 16.93 2.51
N ILE A 194 10.36 17.30 3.44
CA ILE A 194 11.47 16.47 3.93
C ILE A 194 11.34 16.35 5.44
N TYR A 195 11.35 15.13 5.94
CA TYR A 195 11.19 14.80 7.34
C TYR A 195 12.37 13.96 7.84
N ASP A 196 12.85 14.25 9.03
CA ASP A 196 13.89 13.48 9.74
C ASP A 196 13.21 12.32 10.49
N MET A 197 13.44 11.09 10.02
CA MET A 197 12.85 9.89 10.63
C MET A 197 13.40 9.60 12.03
N ALA A 198 14.67 9.94 12.28
CA ALA A 198 15.30 9.74 13.59
C ALA A 198 14.79 10.71 14.66
N ASN A 199 14.06 11.76 14.27
CA ASN A 199 13.54 12.81 15.12
C ASN A 199 12.01 12.94 14.96
N ASP A 200 11.30 11.82 15.13
CA ASP A 200 9.83 11.72 15.09
C ASP A 200 9.22 12.33 13.82
N TYR A 201 9.86 12.12 12.66
CA TYR A 201 9.43 12.70 11.38
C TYR A 201 9.27 14.24 11.43
N LYS A 202 10.12 14.93 12.17
CA LYS A 202 10.13 16.39 12.18
C LYS A 202 10.44 16.94 10.79
N GLU A 203 9.62 17.88 10.29
CA GLU A 203 9.91 18.55 9.02
C GLU A 203 11.23 19.33 9.12
N VAL A 204 12.18 19.03 8.23
CA VAL A 204 13.51 19.63 8.17
C VAL A 204 13.75 20.43 6.89
N GLY A 205 12.83 20.34 5.93
CA GLY A 205 12.91 21.09 4.69
C GLY A 205 11.66 21.00 3.84
N ARG A 206 11.49 22.03 3.00
CA ARG A 206 10.40 22.10 2.02
C ARG A 206 10.91 22.78 0.75
N LEU A 207 10.55 22.22 -0.41
CA LEU A 207 10.78 22.81 -1.71
C LEU A 207 9.47 22.92 -2.46
N GLU A 208 9.14 24.11 -2.91
CA GLU A 208 8.01 24.32 -3.83
C GLU A 208 8.53 24.18 -5.26
N LEU A 209 7.82 23.39 -6.05
CA LEU A 209 8.08 23.19 -7.46
C LEU A 209 7.19 24.19 -8.22
N ASP A 210 7.81 25.15 -8.92
CA ASP A 210 7.06 26.07 -9.76
C ASP A 210 6.19 25.30 -10.76
N SER A 211 4.88 25.36 -10.58
CA SER A 211 3.92 24.91 -11.58
C SER A 211 4.02 25.89 -12.76
N GLY A 212 4.92 25.60 -13.68
CA GLY A 212 5.21 26.46 -14.83
C GLY A 212 3.99 26.73 -15.71
N SER A 213 3.16 27.65 -15.29
CA SER A 213 2.22 28.39 -16.16
C SER A 213 2.92 29.62 -16.73
N SER A 214 4.10 29.44 -17.30
CA SER A 214 4.75 30.37 -18.26
C SER A 214 5.85 29.61 -18.95
N GLN A 215 5.74 29.46 -20.26
CA GLN A 215 6.84 29.03 -21.09
C GLN A 215 7.99 30.04 -20.96
N LYS A 216 8.83 29.88 -19.94
CA LYS A 216 10.18 30.38 -19.94
C LYS A 216 11.08 29.19 -20.14
N SER A 217 11.71 29.10 -21.31
CA SER A 217 12.79 28.18 -21.58
C SER A 217 13.82 28.30 -20.45
N VAL A 218 13.86 27.31 -19.56
CA VAL A 218 14.90 27.19 -18.57
C VAL A 218 16.11 26.65 -19.32
N ASN A 219 17.01 27.55 -19.69
CA ASN A 219 18.37 27.17 -20.05
C ASN A 219 18.91 26.25 -18.94
N GLY A 220 19.24 24.99 -19.32
CA GLY A 220 19.59 23.90 -18.43
C GLY A 220 20.68 24.26 -17.41
N LYS A 221 20.24 24.68 -16.26
CA LYS A 221 21.03 24.65 -15.04
C LYS A 221 20.36 23.66 -14.13
N LEU A 222 20.93 22.47 -14.06
CA LEU A 222 20.68 21.55 -12.97
C LEU A 222 20.84 22.35 -11.66
N LEU A 223 19.74 22.54 -10.91
CA LEU A 223 19.83 22.99 -9.53
C LEU A 223 20.56 21.88 -8.77
N SER A 224 21.84 22.08 -8.49
CA SER A 224 22.56 21.21 -7.58
C SER A 224 21.89 21.36 -6.21
N LEU A 225 21.23 20.32 -5.74
CA LEU A 225 20.93 20.14 -4.34
C LEU A 225 22.28 20.17 -3.60
N LYS A 226 22.58 21.26 -2.95
CA LYS A 226 23.68 21.29 -1.99
C LYS A 226 23.21 20.46 -0.81
N SER A 227 23.79 19.26 -0.65
CA SER A 227 23.68 18.51 0.58
C SER A 227 24.27 19.39 1.68
N ALA A 228 23.52 19.66 2.73
CA ALA A 228 24.06 20.15 3.98
C ALA A 228 24.84 18.99 4.60
N GLY A 229 26.13 18.92 4.35
CA GLY A 229 26.99 17.90 4.94
C GLY A 229 28.12 17.43 4.03
N ASP A 230 28.95 18.35 3.52
CA ASP A 230 30.34 18.00 3.20
C ASP A 230 31.08 17.68 4.49
N ARG A 231 31.27 16.41 4.80
CA ARG A 231 32.45 15.91 5.49
C ARG A 231 32.85 14.58 4.88
N ILE A 232 34.03 14.63 4.32
CA ILE A 232 34.93 13.57 3.88
C ILE A 232 35.07 12.48 4.93
#